data_fdb2c116cc7d27803a5a6a360196f9f2
#
_entry.id   fdb2c116cc7d27803a5a6a360196f9f2
#
_cell.length_a   1.000
_cell.length_b   1.000
_cell.length_c   1.000
_cell.angle_alpha   90.00
_cell.angle_beta   90.00
_cell.angle_gamma   90.00
#
_symmetry.space_group_name_H-M   'P 1'
#
loop_
_entity.id
_entity.type
_entity.pdbx_description
1 polymer ?
#
loop_
_entity_poly.entity_id
_entity_poly.type
_entity_poly.pdbx_seq_one_letter_code
_entity_poly.pdbx_strand_id
1 'polypeptide(L)'
;MTNTPQTGTQVGNYFVSNYPPFSQWKPEFVGDAIEALDQPARTDEPYGLYLHIPFCRKRCKFCYFKVYTDKNANEVEQYIDALIKEAEVYARTRAFQGRELRFAYFGGGTPSYISERQLHHLVEGLNRHVSWNNAEEVTFECEPG
;
A
#
# COMPACT_ATOMS: atom_id res chain seq x y z
N MET A 1 -21.52 40.86 9.48
CA MET A 1 -21.15 40.18 8.23
C MET A 1 -20.73 38.75 8.61
N THR A 2 -21.64 37.81 8.42
CA THR A 2 -21.44 36.40 8.80
C THR A 2 -20.73 35.72 7.64
N ASN A 3 -19.46 35.34 7.86
CA ASN A 3 -18.72 34.54 6.92
C ASN A 3 -19.29 33.09 6.95
N THR A 4 -20.11 32.77 5.96
CA THR A 4 -20.53 31.40 5.69
C THR A 4 -19.31 30.65 5.14
N PRO A 5 -18.89 29.51 5.71
CA PRO A 5 -17.80 28.71 5.12
C PRO A 5 -18.24 28.25 3.73
N GLN A 6 -17.44 28.53 2.71
CA GLN A 6 -17.65 27.94 1.38
C GLN A 6 -17.39 26.44 1.44
N THR A 7 -18.43 25.64 1.48
CA THR A 7 -18.41 24.17 1.44
C THR A 7 -18.47 23.65 0.00
N GLY A 8 -17.75 24.26 -0.93
CA GLY A 8 -17.72 23.86 -2.33
C GLY A 8 -16.32 23.45 -2.77
N THR A 9 -16.18 22.25 -3.32
CA THR A 9 -14.96 21.80 -4.01
C THR A 9 -14.74 22.70 -5.23
N GLN A 10 -13.62 23.41 -5.28
CA GLN A 10 -13.27 24.21 -6.47
C GLN A 10 -12.81 23.28 -7.59
N VAL A 11 -13.44 23.38 -8.76
CA VAL A 11 -13.05 22.63 -9.96
C VAL A 11 -11.60 22.99 -10.34
N GLY A 12 -10.73 21.99 -10.46
CA GLY A 12 -9.33 22.14 -10.88
C GLY A 12 -8.29 22.07 -9.78
N ASN A 13 -8.66 22.16 -8.50
CA ASN A 13 -7.73 22.07 -7.37
C ASN A 13 -7.89 20.79 -6.54
N TYR A 14 -8.66 19.83 -7.02
CA TYR A 14 -8.95 18.60 -6.30
C TYR A 14 -8.17 17.44 -6.89
N PHE A 15 -7.26 16.90 -6.10
CA PHE A 15 -6.52 15.68 -6.43
C PHE A 15 -7.01 14.53 -5.55
N VAL A 16 -7.51 13.48 -6.17
CA VAL A 16 -7.91 12.26 -5.48
C VAL A 16 -6.79 11.24 -5.60
N SER A 17 -6.06 11.03 -4.50
CA SER A 17 -4.99 10.01 -4.44
C SER A 17 -5.50 8.63 -4.07
N ASN A 18 -6.70 8.57 -3.47
CA ASN A 18 -7.33 7.32 -3.02
C ASN A 18 -8.84 7.51 -2.93
N TYR A 19 -9.55 6.39 -2.95
CA TYR A 19 -11.00 6.37 -2.77
C TYR A 19 -11.38 5.36 -1.69
N PRO A 20 -12.18 5.73 -0.70
CA PRO A 20 -12.67 7.09 -0.42
C PRO A 20 -11.53 8.05 -0.02
N PRO A 21 -11.67 9.37 -0.22
CA PRO A 21 -10.63 10.34 0.13
C PRO A 21 -10.39 10.38 1.64
N PHE A 22 -9.18 10.74 2.08
CA PHE A 22 -8.79 10.77 3.51
C PHE A 22 -9.74 11.59 4.40
N SER A 23 -10.40 12.62 3.85
CA SER A 23 -11.39 13.40 4.59
C SER A 23 -12.61 12.59 5.05
N GLN A 24 -12.84 11.43 4.46
CA GLN A 24 -13.90 10.50 4.82
C GLN A 24 -13.43 9.41 5.80
N TRP A 25 -12.13 9.31 6.06
CA TRP A 25 -11.60 8.32 7.00
C TRP A 25 -11.77 8.83 8.42
N LYS A 26 -12.52 8.11 9.21
CA LYS A 26 -12.83 8.48 10.59
C LYS A 26 -12.66 7.28 11.51
N PRO A 27 -12.24 7.50 12.78
CA PRO A 27 -12.06 6.42 13.74
C PRO A 27 -13.31 5.56 13.95
N GLU A 28 -14.49 6.15 13.79
CA GLU A 28 -15.78 5.45 13.94
C GLU A 28 -16.00 4.33 12.91
N PHE A 29 -15.32 4.39 11.74
CA PHE A 29 -15.42 3.39 10.67
C PHE A 29 -14.38 2.27 10.78
N VAL A 30 -13.50 2.30 11.77
CA VAL A 30 -12.50 1.22 11.96
C VAL A 30 -13.17 -0.11 12.26
N GLY A 31 -14.29 -0.10 13.03
CA GLY A 31 -15.08 -1.28 13.29
C GLY A 31 -15.61 -1.95 12.03
N ASP A 32 -16.16 -1.16 11.10
CA ASP A 32 -16.69 -1.63 9.82
C ASP A 32 -15.58 -2.26 8.96
N ALA A 33 -14.37 -1.66 8.96
CA ALA A 33 -13.22 -2.20 8.24
C ALA A 33 -12.76 -3.56 8.81
N ILE A 34 -12.73 -3.70 10.14
CA ILE A 34 -12.40 -4.97 10.80
C ILE A 34 -13.48 -6.03 10.50
N GLU A 35 -14.75 -5.65 10.57
CA GLU A 35 -15.86 -6.56 10.22
C GLU A 35 -15.77 -7.02 8.76
N ALA A 36 -15.41 -6.13 7.83
CA ALA A 36 -15.22 -6.48 6.43
C ALA A 36 -14.09 -7.52 6.22
N LEU A 37 -13.03 -7.47 7.02
CA LEU A 37 -11.94 -8.45 6.99
C LEU A 37 -12.36 -9.83 7.56
N ASP A 38 -13.39 -9.87 8.42
CA ASP A 38 -13.94 -11.11 8.98
C ASP A 38 -15.06 -11.73 8.12
N GLN A 39 -15.52 -11.05 7.07
CA GLN A 39 -16.50 -11.63 6.15
C GLN A 39 -15.90 -12.80 5.36
N PRO A 40 -16.71 -13.80 4.99
CA PRO A 40 -16.26 -14.88 4.12
C PRO A 40 -15.68 -14.35 2.80
N ALA A 41 -14.57 -14.94 2.36
CA ALA A 41 -13.96 -14.58 1.09
C ALA A 41 -14.90 -14.81 -0.09
N ARG A 42 -14.90 -13.86 -1.03
CA ARG A 42 -15.52 -14.04 -2.36
C ARG A 42 -14.46 -14.65 -3.27
N THR A 43 -14.41 -15.96 -3.32
CA THR A 43 -13.35 -16.73 -4.01
C THR A 43 -13.39 -16.60 -5.53
N ASP A 44 -14.51 -16.13 -6.09
CA ASP A 44 -14.69 -15.79 -7.50
C ASP A 44 -14.11 -14.40 -7.86
N GLU A 45 -13.77 -13.60 -6.84
CA GLU A 45 -13.15 -12.29 -7.02
C GLU A 45 -11.66 -12.33 -6.67
N PRO A 46 -10.77 -12.08 -7.65
CA PRO A 46 -9.34 -11.96 -7.37
C PRO A 46 -9.05 -10.69 -6.57
N TYR A 47 -7.85 -10.59 -6.02
CA TYR A 47 -7.38 -9.38 -5.36
C TYR A 47 -6.05 -8.90 -5.93
N GLY A 48 -5.75 -7.61 -5.72
CA GLY A 48 -4.46 -7.01 -5.97
C GLY A 48 -3.69 -6.76 -4.68
N LEU A 49 -2.38 -6.82 -4.75
CA LEU A 49 -1.47 -6.49 -3.64
C LEU A 49 -0.69 -5.23 -3.99
N TYR A 50 -0.92 -4.15 -3.25
CA TYR A 50 -0.10 -2.94 -3.32
C TYR A 50 0.89 -2.91 -2.17
N LEU A 51 2.18 -2.81 -2.50
CA LEU A 51 3.28 -2.74 -1.57
C LEU A 51 3.86 -1.32 -1.59
N HIS A 52 3.66 -0.59 -0.50
CA HIS A 52 4.16 0.78 -0.39
C HIS A 52 5.61 0.81 0.09
N ILE A 53 6.51 1.38 -0.70
CA ILE A 53 7.93 1.58 -0.35
C ILE A 53 8.18 3.10 -0.23
N PRO A 54 8.14 3.70 0.96
CA PRO A 54 8.16 5.15 1.14
C PRO A 54 9.56 5.76 1.12
N PHE A 55 10.57 5.06 0.64
CA PHE A 55 11.96 5.52 0.67
C PHE A 55 12.36 6.13 -0.67
N CYS A 56 13.15 7.23 -0.63
CA CYS A 56 13.71 7.90 -1.79
C CYS A 56 15.12 8.38 -1.47
N ARG A 57 15.99 8.50 -2.48
CA ARG A 57 17.28 9.19 -2.33
C ARG A 57 17.08 10.70 -2.17
N LYS A 58 16.08 11.25 -2.86
CA LYS A 58 15.74 12.66 -2.86
C LYS A 58 14.25 12.86 -3.08
N ARG A 59 13.66 13.85 -2.40
CA ARG A 59 12.27 14.23 -2.63
C ARG A 59 12.14 15.06 -3.92
N CYS A 60 11.30 14.64 -4.84
CA CYS A 60 10.96 15.39 -6.03
C CYS A 60 10.18 16.66 -5.68
N LYS A 61 10.36 17.74 -6.47
CA LYS A 61 9.70 19.04 -6.22
C LYS A 61 8.16 18.96 -6.29
N PHE A 62 7.63 18.05 -7.10
CA PHE A 62 6.19 17.84 -7.31
C PHE A 62 5.60 16.74 -6.42
N CYS A 63 6.42 16.08 -5.57
CA CYS A 63 5.98 14.95 -4.79
C CYS A 63 5.07 15.38 -3.63
N TYR A 64 3.85 14.85 -3.60
CA TYR A 64 2.89 15.05 -2.51
C TYR A 64 2.84 13.86 -1.55
N PHE A 65 3.51 12.75 -1.87
CA PHE A 65 3.61 11.61 -0.97
C PHE A 65 4.46 11.93 0.26
N LYS A 66 4.16 11.25 1.37
CA LYS A 66 5.08 11.20 2.50
C LYS A 66 6.20 10.22 2.17
N VAL A 67 7.41 10.75 1.96
CA VAL A 67 8.60 9.95 1.68
C VAL A 67 9.70 10.24 2.71
N TYR A 68 10.55 9.25 2.92
CA TYR A 68 11.70 9.33 3.82
C TYR A 68 12.99 9.27 2.99
N THR A 69 13.88 10.25 3.21
CA THR A 69 15.13 10.38 2.46
C THR A 69 16.37 10.20 3.36
N ASP A 70 16.16 9.95 4.64
CA ASP A 70 17.17 9.91 5.70
C ASP A 70 17.29 8.56 6.41
N LYS A 71 16.66 7.51 5.84
CA LYS A 71 16.63 6.19 6.49
C LYS A 71 17.86 5.37 6.14
N ASN A 72 18.46 4.76 7.16
CA ASN A 72 19.56 3.83 6.99
C ASN A 72 19.07 2.41 6.64
N ALA A 73 20.00 1.53 6.23
CA ALA A 73 19.65 0.19 5.77
C ALA A 73 18.91 -0.67 6.82
N ASN A 74 19.22 -0.48 8.11
CA ASN A 74 18.58 -1.23 9.19
C ASN A 74 17.12 -0.77 9.40
N GLU A 75 16.86 0.53 9.33
CA GLU A 75 15.50 1.07 9.42
C GLU A 75 14.64 0.62 8.22
N VAL A 76 15.24 0.53 7.02
CA VAL A 76 14.57 0.00 5.82
C VAL A 76 14.25 -1.49 6.01
N GLU A 77 15.17 -2.27 6.59
CA GLU A 77 14.95 -3.70 6.88
C GLU A 77 13.81 -3.91 7.89
N GLN A 78 13.78 -3.13 8.97
CA GLN A 78 12.67 -3.15 9.93
C GLN A 78 11.32 -2.83 9.29
N TYR A 79 11.29 -1.90 8.34
CA TYR A 79 10.08 -1.60 7.59
C TYR A 79 9.65 -2.78 6.71
N ILE A 80 10.59 -3.44 6.04
CA ILE A 80 10.33 -4.64 5.23
C ILE A 80 9.77 -5.77 6.10
N ASP A 81 10.33 -5.99 7.28
CA ASP A 81 9.83 -6.98 8.24
C ASP A 81 8.39 -6.65 8.67
N ALA A 82 8.08 -5.37 8.86
CA ALA A 82 6.73 -4.93 9.18
C ALA A 82 5.74 -5.18 8.02
N LEU A 83 6.15 -4.95 6.75
CA LEU A 83 5.34 -5.27 5.57
C LEU A 83 5.04 -6.78 5.47
N ILE A 84 6.05 -7.62 5.71
CA ILE A 84 5.89 -9.08 5.71
C ILE A 84 4.90 -9.48 6.80
N LYS A 85 5.03 -8.89 7.99
CA LYS A 85 4.12 -9.15 9.11
C LYS A 85 2.70 -8.69 8.84
N GLU A 86 2.54 -7.55 8.20
CA GLU A 86 1.22 -7.04 7.77
C GLU A 86 0.56 -7.99 6.78
N ALA A 87 1.31 -8.47 5.76
CA ALA A 87 0.82 -9.46 4.81
C ALA A 87 0.39 -10.77 5.51
N GLU A 88 1.15 -11.24 6.50
CA GLU A 88 0.78 -12.39 7.33
C GLU A 88 -0.57 -12.17 8.04
N VAL A 89 -0.77 -10.99 8.61
CA VAL A 89 -2.02 -10.65 9.31
C VAL A 89 -3.20 -10.68 8.34
N TYR A 90 -3.09 -10.03 7.18
CA TYR A 90 -4.16 -10.02 6.18
C TYR A 90 -4.44 -11.42 5.63
N ALA A 91 -3.41 -12.21 5.33
CA ALA A 91 -3.57 -13.57 4.79
C ALA A 91 -4.33 -14.52 5.74
N ARG A 92 -4.34 -14.22 7.03
CA ARG A 92 -5.09 -14.99 8.04
C ARG A 92 -6.55 -14.58 8.17
N THR A 93 -6.94 -13.43 7.61
CA THR A 93 -8.34 -12.98 7.67
C THR A 93 -9.24 -13.79 6.76
N ARG A 94 -10.50 -13.90 7.10
CA ARG A 94 -11.47 -14.68 6.32
C ARG A 94 -11.70 -14.10 4.93
N ALA A 95 -11.59 -12.78 4.78
CA ALA A 95 -11.80 -12.07 3.52
C ALA A 95 -10.79 -12.44 2.40
N PHE A 96 -9.61 -12.97 2.77
CA PHE A 96 -8.58 -13.33 1.80
C PHE A 96 -8.40 -14.84 1.59
N GLN A 97 -9.00 -15.67 2.45
CA GLN A 97 -8.86 -17.13 2.35
C GLN A 97 -9.42 -17.66 1.03
N GLY A 98 -8.59 -18.41 0.30
CA GLY A 98 -8.98 -19.05 -0.96
C GLY A 98 -9.12 -18.11 -2.16
N ARG A 99 -8.83 -16.83 -2.02
CA ARG A 99 -8.78 -15.88 -3.15
C ARG A 99 -7.43 -15.95 -3.85
N GLU A 100 -7.43 -15.65 -5.14
CA GLU A 100 -6.22 -15.60 -5.96
C GLU A 100 -5.67 -14.20 -6.10
N LEU A 101 -4.34 -14.06 -5.97
CA LEU A 101 -3.65 -12.82 -6.31
C LEU A 101 -3.62 -12.67 -7.84
N ARG A 102 -4.20 -11.58 -8.35
CA ARG A 102 -4.22 -11.27 -9.78
C ARG A 102 -3.03 -10.38 -10.18
N PHE A 103 -2.71 -9.39 -9.36
CA PHE A 103 -1.57 -8.51 -9.61
C PHE A 103 -0.87 -8.08 -8.32
N ALA A 104 0.42 -7.78 -8.42
CA ALA A 104 1.19 -7.13 -7.37
C ALA A 104 1.83 -5.85 -7.90
N TYR A 105 1.77 -4.78 -7.12
CA TYR A 105 2.30 -3.48 -7.47
C TYR A 105 3.19 -2.94 -6.35
N PHE A 106 4.46 -2.73 -6.66
CA PHE A 106 5.42 -2.07 -5.78
C PHE A 106 5.50 -0.59 -6.16
N GLY A 107 5.02 0.28 -5.30
CA GLY A 107 4.95 1.71 -5.57
C GLY A 107 5.23 2.56 -4.34
N GLY A 108 4.99 3.86 -4.46
CA GLY A 108 5.09 4.82 -3.36
C GLY A 108 6.16 5.88 -3.54
N GLY A 109 7.26 5.78 -2.83
CA GLY A 109 8.43 6.67 -2.98
C GLY A 109 9.25 6.24 -4.18
N THR A 110 10.20 5.34 -3.94
CA THR A 110 11.05 4.74 -4.98
C THR A 110 11.29 3.28 -4.60
N PRO A 111 10.50 2.32 -5.06
CA PRO A 111 10.70 0.90 -4.74
C PRO A 111 12.10 0.39 -5.06
N SER A 112 12.72 0.87 -6.14
CA SER A 112 14.11 0.53 -6.50
C SER A 112 15.18 1.13 -5.55
N TYR A 113 14.77 1.83 -4.50
CA TYR A 113 15.67 2.29 -3.42
C TYR A 113 16.21 1.13 -2.57
N ILE A 114 15.39 0.09 -2.35
CA ILE A 114 15.80 -1.07 -1.56
C ILE A 114 16.83 -1.89 -2.31
N SER A 115 17.77 -2.49 -1.56
CA SER A 115 18.82 -3.33 -2.14
C SER A 115 18.23 -4.66 -2.64
N GLU A 116 18.97 -5.34 -3.54
CA GLU A 116 18.63 -6.68 -4.01
C GLU A 116 18.39 -7.65 -2.84
N ARG A 117 19.25 -7.64 -1.84
CA ARG A 117 19.09 -8.48 -0.63
C ARG A 117 17.77 -8.19 0.10
N GLN A 118 17.42 -6.91 0.23
CA GLN A 118 16.18 -6.49 0.89
C GLN A 118 14.94 -6.86 0.06
N LEU A 119 15.02 -6.71 -1.26
CA LEU A 119 13.94 -7.14 -2.16
C LEU A 119 13.75 -8.66 -2.09
N HIS A 120 14.84 -9.43 -2.11
CA HIS A 120 14.78 -10.88 -1.98
C HIS A 120 14.13 -11.29 -0.64
N HIS A 121 14.55 -10.69 0.47
CA HIS A 121 13.95 -10.91 1.79
C HIS A 121 12.45 -10.60 1.81
N LEU A 122 12.04 -9.47 1.22
CA LEU A 122 10.63 -9.08 1.11
C LEU A 122 9.82 -10.13 0.31
N VAL A 123 10.29 -10.47 -0.89
CA VAL A 123 9.59 -11.42 -1.77
C VAL A 123 9.50 -12.81 -1.13
N GLU A 124 10.58 -13.32 -0.55
CA GLU A 124 10.55 -14.61 0.18
C GLU A 124 9.61 -14.56 1.39
N GLY A 125 9.62 -13.43 2.12
CA GLY A 125 8.72 -13.21 3.24
C GLY A 125 7.25 -13.25 2.81
N LEU A 126 6.91 -12.54 1.75
CA LEU A 126 5.56 -12.50 1.21
C LEU A 126 5.10 -13.86 0.65
N ASN A 127 5.99 -14.59 -0.04
CA ASN A 127 5.68 -15.91 -0.61
C ASN A 127 5.23 -16.95 0.43
N ARG A 128 5.54 -16.74 1.71
CA ARG A 128 5.05 -17.60 2.79
C ARG A 128 3.56 -17.40 3.10
N HIS A 129 3.00 -16.28 2.69
CA HIS A 129 1.65 -15.87 3.06
C HIS A 129 0.73 -15.63 1.85
N VAL A 130 1.32 -15.26 0.71
CA VAL A 130 0.62 -14.90 -0.53
C VAL A 130 1.17 -15.75 -1.67
N SER A 131 0.31 -16.45 -2.40
CA SER A 131 0.72 -17.18 -3.60
C SER A 131 0.71 -16.27 -4.82
N TRP A 132 1.84 -16.19 -5.52
CA TRP A 132 2.03 -15.41 -6.76
C TRP A 132 1.83 -16.25 -8.03
N ASN A 133 1.57 -17.56 -7.90
CA ASN A 133 1.58 -18.51 -9.03
C ASN A 133 0.61 -18.14 -10.15
N ASN A 134 -0.49 -17.48 -9.80
CA ASN A 134 -1.55 -17.07 -10.73
C ASN A 134 -1.56 -15.55 -10.98
N ALA A 135 -0.53 -14.82 -10.52
CA ALA A 135 -0.42 -13.39 -10.78
C ALA A 135 -0.19 -13.14 -12.27
N GLU A 136 -1.07 -12.35 -12.88
CA GLU A 136 -0.99 -11.98 -14.30
C GLU A 136 -0.04 -10.81 -14.51
N GLU A 137 0.18 -9.98 -13.49
CA GLU A 137 1.04 -8.82 -13.54
C GLU A 137 1.79 -8.61 -12.23
N VAL A 138 3.09 -8.33 -12.34
CA VAL A 138 3.93 -7.84 -11.25
C VAL A 138 4.62 -6.56 -11.72
N THR A 139 4.19 -5.43 -11.17
CA THR A 139 4.73 -4.11 -11.52
C THR A 139 5.65 -3.60 -10.41
N PHE A 140 6.77 -3.02 -10.82
CA PHE A 140 7.77 -2.47 -9.91
C PHE A 140 8.23 -1.10 -10.40
N GLU A 141 7.95 -0.04 -9.62
CA GLU A 141 8.38 1.32 -9.95
C GLU A 141 9.88 1.50 -9.74
N CYS A 142 10.52 2.13 -10.71
CA CYS A 142 11.94 2.42 -10.67
C CYS A 142 12.19 3.91 -10.91
N GLU A 143 13.13 4.48 -10.16
CA GLU A 143 13.68 5.79 -10.47
C GLU A 143 14.69 5.66 -11.62
N PRO A 144 14.61 6.48 -12.67
CA PRO A 144 15.47 6.34 -13.83
C PRO A 144 16.94 6.78 -13.61
N GLY A 145 17.30 7.29 -12.44
CA GLY A 145 18.68 7.70 -12.09
C GLY A 145 18.98 9.18 -12.27
#